data_b596020b73b92653a3f3a6f0217c05c8
#
_entry.id   b596020b73b92653a3f3a6f0217c05c8
#
_cell.length_a   1.000
_cell.length_b   1.000
_cell.length_c   1.000
_cell.angle_alpha   90.00
_cell.angle_beta   90.00
_cell.angle_gamma   90.00
#
_symmetry.space_group_name_H-M   'P 1'
#
loop_
_entity.id
_entity.type
_entity.pdbx_description
1 polymer ?
#
loop_
_entity_poly.entity_id
_entity_poly.type
_entity_poly.pdbx_seq_one_letter_code
_entity_poly.pdbx_strand_id
1 'polypeptide(L)'
;MAELIIGEMLGSPGVPAVLDATKFNRHTFWCGQSGSGKTYALGVVPEQLLLHTELPILVLDPNADFVRLPEMRPNASEADAARWAELDLRVFRSGGAE
;
A
#
# COMPACT_ATOMS: atom_id res chain seq x y z
N MET A 1 -4.13 17.26 -4.44
CA MET A 1 -3.11 16.29 -4.89
C MET A 1 -2.53 15.60 -3.68
N ALA A 2 -2.54 14.28 -3.67
CA ALA A 2 -2.05 13.52 -2.53
C ALA A 2 -0.61 13.09 -2.76
N GLU A 3 0.18 13.14 -1.69
CA GLU A 3 1.53 12.61 -1.69
C GLU A 3 1.54 11.32 -0.88
N LEU A 4 2.20 10.31 -1.41
CA LEU A 4 2.33 9.01 -0.75
C LEU A 4 3.72 8.91 -0.15
N ILE A 5 3.79 8.83 1.18
CA ILE A 5 5.07 8.70 1.87
C ILE A 5 5.44 7.22 1.89
N ILE A 6 6.53 6.87 1.22
CA ILE A 6 6.95 5.47 1.07
C ILE A 6 8.21 5.14 1.87
N GLY A 7 8.82 6.11 2.52
CA GLY A 7 10.03 5.91 3.30
C GLY A 7 10.75 7.23 3.51
N GLU A 8 12.05 7.14 3.69
CA GLU A 8 12.91 8.31 3.87
C GLU A 8 13.93 8.40 2.73
N MET A 9 14.34 9.62 2.44
CA MET A 9 15.35 9.86 1.41
C MET A 9 16.69 9.27 1.85
N LEU A 10 17.35 8.58 0.92
CA LEU A 10 18.67 8.02 1.18
C LEU A 10 19.67 9.14 1.44
N GLY A 11 20.41 9.05 2.54
CA GLY A 11 21.39 10.06 2.91
C GLY A 11 20.82 11.30 3.60
N SER A 12 19.51 11.36 3.79
CA SER A 12 18.84 12.49 4.45
C SER A 12 17.79 11.98 5.43
N PRO A 13 18.24 11.42 6.57
CA PRO A 13 17.30 10.89 7.57
C PRO A 13 16.28 11.94 8.00
N GLY A 14 15.04 11.53 8.14
CA GLY A 14 13.95 12.42 8.51
C GLY A 14 13.29 13.16 7.34
N VAL A 15 13.87 13.09 6.16
CA VAL A 15 13.27 13.67 4.96
C VAL A 15 12.44 12.62 4.25
N PRO A 16 11.11 12.78 4.14
CA PRO A 16 10.27 11.75 3.53
C PRO A 16 10.56 11.57 2.05
N ALA A 17 10.54 10.32 1.60
CA ALA A 17 10.50 9.98 0.18
C ALA A 17 9.03 9.86 -0.23
N VAL A 18 8.62 10.64 -1.22
CA VAL A 18 7.22 10.71 -1.60
C VAL A 18 7.01 10.36 -3.07
N LEU A 19 5.84 9.79 -3.35
CA LEU A 19 5.35 9.59 -4.71
C LEU A 19 4.11 10.45 -4.92
N ASP A 20 3.92 10.91 -6.13
CA ASP A 20 2.75 11.69 -6.50
C ASP A 20 1.60 10.74 -6.85
N ALA A 21 0.57 10.75 -6.02
CA ALA A 21 -0.58 9.85 -6.19
C ALA A 21 -1.30 10.06 -7.52
N THR A 22 -1.23 11.24 -8.09
CA THR A 22 -1.91 11.53 -9.36
C THR A 22 -1.31 10.79 -10.53
N LYS A 23 -0.11 10.25 -10.37
CA LYS A 23 0.55 9.48 -11.43
C LYS A 23 0.12 8.02 -11.48
N PHE A 24 -0.67 7.57 -10.52
CA PHE A 24 -1.12 6.17 -10.46
C PHE A 24 -2.32 5.88 -11.36
N ASN A 25 -2.70 6.79 -12.21
CA ASN A 25 -3.67 6.52 -13.27
C ASN A 25 -3.00 5.91 -14.52
N ARG A 26 -1.72 5.58 -14.43
CA ARG A 26 -0.94 5.00 -15.52
C ARG A 26 -0.29 3.71 -15.05
N HIS A 27 0.55 3.14 -15.91
CA HIS A 27 1.23 1.89 -15.60
C HIS A 27 2.50 2.15 -14.80
N THR A 28 2.79 1.25 -13.85
CA THR A 28 4.01 1.29 -13.05
C THR A 28 4.68 -0.07 -13.15
N PHE A 29 5.97 -0.09 -13.45
CA PHE A 29 6.76 -1.30 -13.40
C PHE A 29 7.54 -1.34 -12.10
N TRP A 30 7.40 -2.43 -11.35
CA TRP A 30 8.01 -2.60 -10.04
C TRP A 30 8.93 -3.82 -10.07
N CYS A 31 10.20 -3.63 -9.82
CA CYS A 31 11.16 -4.72 -9.90
C CYS A 31 12.17 -4.68 -8.76
N GLY A 32 12.77 -5.83 -8.51
CA GLY A 32 13.80 -5.97 -7.49
C GLY A 32 14.15 -7.44 -7.32
N GLN A 33 15.35 -7.70 -6.80
CA GLN A 33 15.77 -9.06 -6.49
C GLN A 33 15.03 -9.62 -5.30
N SER A 34 14.97 -10.94 -5.19
CA SER A 34 14.51 -11.60 -3.97
C SER A 34 15.33 -11.12 -2.79
N GLY A 35 14.67 -10.81 -1.69
CA GLY A 35 15.35 -10.34 -0.48
C GLY A 35 15.69 -8.85 -0.48
N SER A 36 15.34 -8.11 -1.53
CA SER A 36 15.60 -6.66 -1.58
C SER A 36 14.56 -5.82 -0.84
N GLY A 37 13.51 -6.45 -0.31
CA GLY A 37 12.41 -5.73 0.33
C GLY A 37 11.32 -5.31 -0.63
N LYS A 38 11.34 -5.83 -1.86
CA LYS A 38 10.38 -5.48 -2.91
C LYS A 38 8.93 -5.70 -2.48
N THR A 39 8.63 -6.84 -1.89
CA THR A 39 7.27 -7.17 -1.47
C THR A 39 6.82 -6.26 -0.32
N TYR A 40 7.71 -5.99 0.62
CA TYR A 40 7.40 -5.07 1.71
C TYR A 40 7.09 -3.67 1.20
N ALA A 41 7.95 -3.15 0.34
CA ALA A 41 7.74 -1.81 -0.23
C ALA A 41 6.48 -1.74 -1.07
N LEU A 42 6.17 -2.81 -1.80
CA LEU A 42 4.95 -2.86 -2.59
C LEU A 42 3.70 -2.87 -1.71
N GLY A 43 3.79 -3.41 -0.50
CA GLY A 43 2.70 -3.34 0.47
C GLY A 43 2.46 -1.92 0.98
N VAL A 44 3.52 -1.13 1.12
CA VAL A 44 3.40 0.27 1.58
C VAL A 44 2.64 1.13 0.57
N VAL A 45 2.88 0.95 -0.72
CA VAL A 45 2.23 1.77 -1.75
C VAL A 45 0.71 1.60 -1.76
N PRO A 46 0.14 0.37 -1.80
CA PRO A 46 -1.31 0.23 -1.70
C PRO A 46 -1.88 0.77 -0.40
N GLU A 47 -1.19 0.58 0.72
CA GLU A 47 -1.64 1.12 2.00
C GLU A 47 -1.76 2.63 1.93
N GLN A 48 -0.75 3.31 1.40
CA GLN A 48 -0.77 4.76 1.28
C GLN A 48 -1.86 5.24 0.30
N LEU A 49 -2.06 4.51 -0.78
CA LEU A 49 -3.13 4.84 -1.73
C LEU A 49 -4.51 4.70 -1.07
N LEU A 50 -4.72 3.65 -0.30
CA LEU A 50 -5.99 3.44 0.40
C LEU A 50 -6.24 4.49 1.46
N LEU A 51 -5.19 4.93 2.16
CA LEU A 51 -5.34 5.92 3.22
C LEU A 51 -5.55 7.34 2.69
N HIS A 52 -4.94 7.68 1.58
CA HIS A 52 -4.85 9.07 1.16
C HIS A 52 -5.53 9.39 -0.17
N THR A 53 -6.12 8.41 -0.81
CA THR A 53 -6.89 8.61 -2.05
C THR A 53 -8.18 7.82 -2.00
N GLU A 54 -9.03 8.04 -3.00
CA GLU A 54 -10.25 7.24 -3.18
C GLU A 54 -10.13 6.30 -4.36
N LEU A 55 -8.91 6.03 -4.79
CA LEU A 55 -8.64 5.15 -5.91
C LEU A 55 -9.03 3.71 -5.58
N PRO A 56 -9.88 3.07 -6.39
CA PRO A 56 -10.16 1.65 -6.19
C PRO A 56 -8.98 0.79 -6.58
N ILE A 57 -8.73 -0.27 -5.82
CA ILE A 57 -7.58 -1.14 -6.04
C ILE A 57 -8.03 -2.59 -6.11
N LEU A 58 -7.59 -3.29 -7.16
CA LEU A 58 -7.76 -4.73 -7.28
C LEU A 58 -6.37 -5.37 -7.30
N VAL A 59 -6.12 -6.28 -6.38
CA VAL A 59 -4.85 -6.99 -6.29
C VAL A 59 -5.03 -8.43 -6.72
N LEU A 60 -4.29 -8.84 -7.75
CA LEU A 60 -4.21 -10.23 -8.15
C LEU A 60 -2.94 -10.82 -7.53
N ASP A 61 -3.12 -11.70 -6.57
CA ASP A 61 -2.07 -12.09 -5.63
C ASP A 61 -1.88 -13.61 -5.58
N PRO A 62 -1.21 -14.19 -6.59
CA PRO A 62 -1.05 -15.65 -6.64
C PRO A 62 -0.21 -16.22 -5.50
N ASN A 63 0.64 -15.42 -4.88
CA ASN A 63 1.52 -15.87 -3.81
C ASN A 63 1.01 -15.52 -2.41
N ALA A 64 -0.18 -14.94 -2.31
CA ALA A 64 -0.79 -14.57 -1.04
C ALA A 64 0.05 -13.58 -0.21
N ASP A 65 0.74 -12.66 -0.87
CA ASP A 65 1.58 -11.68 -0.19
C ASP A 65 0.77 -10.57 0.48
N PHE A 66 -0.46 -10.34 0.04
CA PHE A 66 -1.28 -9.20 0.48
C PHE A 66 -2.55 -9.62 1.21
N VAL A 67 -2.67 -10.87 1.62
CA VAL A 67 -3.90 -11.36 2.27
C VAL A 67 -4.15 -10.67 3.60
N ARG A 68 -3.13 -10.09 4.21
CA ARG A 68 -3.26 -9.37 5.47
C ARG A 68 -3.46 -7.87 5.30
N LEU A 69 -3.57 -7.40 4.07
CA LEU A 69 -3.78 -5.97 3.81
C LEU A 69 -5.00 -5.39 4.54
N PRO A 70 -6.12 -6.13 4.72
CA PRO A 70 -7.23 -5.59 5.50
C PRO A 70 -6.92 -5.33 6.97
N GLU A 71 -5.84 -5.90 7.51
CA GLU A 71 -5.48 -5.72 8.92
C GLU A 71 -4.67 -4.45 9.09
N MET A 72 -5.12 -3.59 10.01
CA MET A 72 -4.41 -2.35 10.29
C MET A 72 -3.13 -2.63 11.05
N ARG A 73 -2.06 -1.94 10.70
CA ARG A 73 -0.80 -2.06 11.43
C ARG A 73 -0.95 -1.54 12.86
N PRO A 74 -0.21 -2.09 13.84
CA PRO A 74 -0.42 -1.75 15.26
C PRO A 74 -0.09 -0.30 15.62
N ASN A 75 0.83 0.35 14.89
CA ASN A 75 1.30 1.69 15.23
C ASN A 75 0.64 2.79 14.41
N ALA A 76 -0.53 2.51 13.84
CA ALA A 76 -1.23 3.51 13.03
C ALA A 76 -1.70 4.69 13.89
N SER A 77 -1.69 5.88 13.30
CA SER A 77 -2.28 7.05 13.95
C SER A 77 -3.79 6.88 14.07
N GLU A 78 -4.41 7.67 14.94
CA GLU A 78 -5.88 7.65 15.07
C GLU A 78 -6.58 8.00 13.76
N ALA A 79 -6.04 8.98 13.03
CA ALA A 79 -6.62 9.38 11.75
C ALA A 79 -6.53 8.25 10.73
N ASP A 80 -5.39 7.56 10.67
CA ASP A 80 -5.22 6.45 9.75
C ASP A 80 -6.12 5.27 10.12
N ALA A 81 -6.23 4.96 11.40
CA ALA A 81 -7.11 3.88 11.86
C ALA A 81 -8.57 4.19 11.54
N ALA A 82 -9.02 5.41 11.73
CA ALA A 82 -10.38 5.82 11.40
C ALA A 82 -10.64 5.71 9.90
N ARG A 83 -9.70 6.14 9.08
CA ARG A 83 -9.83 6.03 7.63
C ARG A 83 -9.86 4.58 7.18
N TRP A 84 -9.01 3.74 7.76
CA TRP A 84 -8.97 2.31 7.42
C TRP A 84 -10.28 1.62 7.73
N ALA A 85 -10.91 1.99 8.84
CA ALA A 85 -12.19 1.41 9.25
C ALA A 85 -13.33 1.74 8.28
N GLU A 86 -13.20 2.81 7.51
CA GLU A 86 -14.21 3.20 6.51
C GLU A 86 -14.09 2.43 5.19
N LEU A 87 -12.97 1.72 5.00
CA LEU A 87 -12.71 1.07 3.72
C LEU A 87 -13.40 -0.29 3.63
N ASP A 88 -13.86 -0.63 2.44
CA ASP A 88 -14.44 -1.94 2.14
C ASP A 88 -13.36 -2.82 1.51
N LEU A 89 -12.61 -3.51 2.36
CA LEU A 89 -11.51 -4.36 1.92
C LEU A 89 -11.95 -5.82 1.96
N ARG A 90 -11.82 -6.50 0.85
CA ARG A 90 -12.29 -7.88 0.70
C ARG A 90 -11.19 -8.78 0.16
N VAL A 91 -11.12 -9.98 0.71
CA VAL A 91 -10.19 -11.00 0.25
C VAL A 91 -11.00 -12.14 -0.34
N PHE A 92 -10.68 -12.51 -1.57
CA PHE A 92 -11.30 -13.65 -2.27
C PHE A 92 -10.23 -14.68 -2.52
N ARG A 93 -10.55 -15.93 -2.21
CA ARG A 93 -9.62 -17.04 -2.42
C ARG A 93 -10.09 -17.92 -3.55
N SER A 94 -9.16 -18.64 -4.13
CA SER A 94 -9.47 -19.63 -5.11
C SER A 94 -10.51 -20.63 -4.53
N GLY A 95 -11.65 -20.75 -5.16
CA GLY A 95 -12.71 -21.64 -4.73
C GLY A 95 -13.70 -21.05 -3.74
N GLY A 96 -13.63 -19.75 -3.44
CA GLY A 96 -14.59 -19.14 -2.56
C GLY A 96 -14.32 -17.68 -2.27
N ALA A 97 -15.32 -17.01 -1.71
CA ALA A 97 -15.22 -15.61 -1.29
C ALA A 97 -15.09 -15.54 0.22
N GLU A 98 -14.34 -14.55 0.70
CA GLU A 98 -14.15 -14.28 2.11
C GLU A 98 -14.85 -13.02 2.54
#